data_178537a2cff20fb26c28d2a6935ab70a
#
_entry.id   178537a2cff20fb26c28d2a6935ab70a
#
_cell.length_a   1.000
_cell.length_b   1.000
_cell.length_c   1.000
_cell.angle_alpha   90.00
_cell.angle_beta   90.00
_cell.angle_gamma   90.00
#
_symmetry.space_group_name_H-M   'P 1'
#
loop_
_entity.id
_entity.type
_entity.pdbx_description
1 polymer ?
#
loop_
_entity_poly.entity_id
_entity_poly.type
_entity_poly.pdbx_seq_one_letter_code
_entity_poly.pdbx_strand_id
1 'polypeptide(L)'
;MCIRDRNIAFALRARLECLRDWGSAQSPFNSFLLLQGLETLSLRIERQTSNALELAKWLDSNSNVSSVNYPGLESDPYYSSAKKYTTGRGMGCMLMFSLNGGYENAVKFIDSLKLASHLANVGCLLYTSPSPRD
;
A
#
# COMPACT_ATOMS: atom_id res chain seq x y z
N MET A 1 -18.07 -7.71 -35.99
CA MET A 1 -18.06 -6.80 -34.82
C MET A 1 -17.13 -5.63 -35.16
N CYS A 2 -17.69 -4.47 -35.45
CA CYS A 2 -16.93 -3.31 -35.90
C CYS A 2 -16.20 -2.66 -34.71
N ILE A 3 -14.88 -2.63 -34.78
CA ILE A 3 -14.00 -1.97 -33.79
C ILE A 3 -14.23 -0.44 -33.77
N ARG A 4 -14.91 0.10 -34.78
CA ARG A 4 -15.18 1.54 -34.93
C ARG A 4 -16.16 2.12 -33.90
N ASP A 5 -17.07 1.31 -33.35
CA ASP A 5 -18.18 1.83 -32.54
C ASP A 5 -17.89 1.79 -31.04
N ARG A 6 -16.80 1.17 -30.61
CA ARG A 6 -16.40 1.08 -29.20
C ARG A 6 -14.88 1.06 -29.09
N ASN A 7 -14.34 1.82 -28.15
CA ASN A 7 -12.89 1.81 -27.87
C ASN A 7 -12.50 0.56 -27.08
N ILE A 8 -12.48 -0.60 -27.78
CA ILE A 8 -12.12 -1.91 -27.20
C ILE A 8 -10.74 -2.41 -27.63
N ALA A 9 -9.94 -1.57 -28.29
CA ALA A 9 -8.64 -1.96 -28.84
C ALA A 9 -7.72 -2.57 -27.78
N PHE A 10 -7.66 -1.99 -26.58
CA PHE A 10 -6.89 -2.50 -25.47
C PHE A 10 -7.35 -3.90 -25.04
N ALA A 11 -8.65 -4.09 -24.84
CA ALA A 11 -9.21 -5.37 -24.42
C ALA A 11 -9.01 -6.47 -25.47
N LEU A 12 -9.14 -6.13 -26.76
CA LEU A 12 -8.86 -7.06 -27.86
C LEU A 12 -7.38 -7.44 -27.91
N ARG A 13 -6.47 -6.49 -27.77
CA ARG A 13 -5.03 -6.76 -27.77
C ARG A 13 -4.64 -7.63 -26.57
N ALA A 14 -5.11 -7.31 -25.37
CA ALA A 14 -4.89 -8.12 -24.18
C ALA A 14 -5.40 -9.57 -24.37
N ARG A 15 -6.58 -9.73 -24.98
CA ARG A 15 -7.17 -11.04 -25.22
C ARG A 15 -6.44 -11.86 -26.31
N LEU A 16 -5.99 -11.21 -27.38
CA LEU A 16 -5.35 -11.91 -28.50
C LEU A 16 -3.86 -12.17 -28.23
N GLU A 17 -3.12 -11.16 -27.79
CA GLU A 17 -1.69 -11.30 -27.58
C GLU A 17 -1.36 -11.92 -26.21
N CYS A 18 -1.90 -11.38 -25.12
CA CYS A 18 -1.53 -11.85 -23.78
C CYS A 18 -2.24 -13.16 -23.40
N LEU A 19 -3.56 -13.25 -23.60
CA LEU A 19 -4.31 -14.44 -23.18
C LEU A 19 -4.12 -15.60 -24.18
N ARG A 20 -4.36 -15.36 -25.48
CA ARG A 20 -4.32 -16.41 -26.47
C ARG A 20 -2.90 -16.88 -26.80
N ASP A 21 -2.00 -15.92 -27.10
CA ASP A 21 -0.69 -16.25 -27.62
C ASP A 21 0.30 -16.61 -26.49
N TRP A 22 0.25 -15.89 -25.34
CA TRP A 22 1.11 -16.17 -24.21
C TRP A 22 0.49 -17.12 -23.17
N GLY A 23 -0.80 -17.36 -23.27
CA GLY A 23 -1.51 -18.25 -22.34
C GLY A 23 -1.63 -17.71 -20.91
N SER A 24 -1.56 -16.38 -20.72
CA SER A 24 -1.62 -15.72 -19.41
C SER A 24 -3.07 -15.80 -18.84
N ALA A 25 -3.46 -16.98 -18.40
CA ALA A 25 -4.76 -17.25 -17.79
C ALA A 25 -4.60 -17.58 -16.31
N GLN A 26 -5.49 -17.05 -15.50
CA GLN A 26 -5.52 -17.36 -14.08
C GLN A 26 -6.13 -18.74 -13.82
N SER A 27 -5.46 -19.54 -12.99
CA SER A 27 -6.02 -20.84 -12.59
C SER A 27 -7.22 -20.65 -11.63
N PRO A 28 -8.18 -21.58 -11.61
CA PRO A 28 -9.29 -21.56 -10.65
C PRO A 28 -8.81 -21.53 -9.20
N PHE A 29 -7.74 -22.24 -8.86
CA PHE A 29 -7.17 -22.26 -7.52
C PHE A 29 -6.60 -20.88 -7.12
N ASN A 30 -5.88 -20.20 -8.02
CA ASN A 30 -5.40 -18.83 -7.76
C ASN A 30 -6.56 -17.86 -7.59
N SER A 31 -7.64 -18.01 -8.38
CA SER A 31 -8.87 -17.22 -8.22
C SER A 31 -9.50 -17.43 -6.84
N PHE A 32 -9.57 -18.66 -6.37
CA PHE A 32 -10.06 -18.99 -5.03
C PHE A 32 -9.22 -18.32 -3.93
N LEU A 33 -7.90 -18.41 -4.01
CA LEU A 33 -7.00 -17.76 -3.04
C LEU A 33 -7.15 -16.21 -3.02
N LEU A 34 -7.33 -15.60 -4.20
CA LEU A 34 -7.58 -14.16 -4.29
C LEU A 34 -8.92 -13.78 -3.66
N LEU A 35 -9.98 -14.54 -3.91
CA LEU A 35 -11.28 -14.32 -3.28
C LEU A 35 -11.20 -14.43 -1.76
N GLN A 36 -10.52 -15.45 -1.23
CA GLN A 36 -10.28 -15.59 0.21
C GLN A 36 -9.54 -14.37 0.79
N GLY A 37 -8.53 -13.86 0.09
CA GLY A 37 -7.81 -12.65 0.50
C GLY A 37 -8.67 -11.38 0.48
N LEU A 38 -9.66 -11.30 -0.41
CA LEU A 38 -10.56 -10.16 -0.55
C LEU A 38 -11.63 -10.10 0.56
N GLU A 39 -12.07 -11.23 1.10
CA GLU A 39 -13.15 -11.28 2.10
C GLU A 39 -12.86 -10.42 3.34
N THR A 40 -11.60 -10.38 3.79
CA THR A 40 -11.18 -9.60 4.96
C THR A 40 -10.48 -8.28 4.60
N LEU A 41 -10.35 -7.95 3.30
CA LEU A 41 -9.56 -6.82 2.86
C LEU A 41 -10.09 -5.50 3.41
N SER A 42 -11.39 -5.28 3.40
CA SER A 42 -12.02 -4.04 3.89
C SER A 42 -11.68 -3.80 5.36
N LEU A 43 -11.80 -4.82 6.20
CA LEU A 43 -11.50 -4.75 7.64
C LEU A 43 -10.00 -4.46 7.88
N ARG A 44 -9.13 -5.12 7.12
CA ARG A 44 -7.69 -4.93 7.25
C ARG A 44 -7.27 -3.52 6.84
N ILE A 45 -7.78 -3.02 5.71
CA ILE A 45 -7.46 -1.68 5.21
C ILE A 45 -8.00 -0.61 6.14
N GLU A 46 -9.19 -0.75 6.67
CA GLU A 46 -9.76 0.18 7.64
C GLU A 46 -8.87 0.28 8.89
N ARG A 47 -8.45 -0.85 9.46
CA ARG A 47 -7.56 -0.88 10.63
C ARG A 47 -6.17 -0.30 10.29
N GLN A 48 -5.59 -0.70 9.18
CA GLN A 48 -4.27 -0.19 8.74
C GLN A 48 -4.29 1.32 8.53
N THR A 49 -5.35 1.86 7.93
CA THR A 49 -5.51 3.30 7.69
C THR A 49 -5.66 4.07 9.00
N SER A 50 -6.44 3.55 9.94
CA SER A 50 -6.59 4.13 11.28
C SER A 50 -5.23 4.16 12.01
N ASN A 51 -4.52 3.05 12.02
CA ASN A 51 -3.19 2.95 12.63
C ASN A 51 -2.18 3.91 11.97
N ALA A 52 -2.22 4.04 10.64
CA ALA A 52 -1.33 4.94 9.91
C ALA A 52 -1.59 6.40 10.29
N LEU A 53 -2.84 6.81 10.44
CA LEU A 53 -3.19 8.16 10.85
C LEU A 53 -2.73 8.47 12.28
N GLU A 54 -2.92 7.55 13.21
CA GLU A 54 -2.47 7.70 14.59
C GLU A 54 -0.95 7.79 14.66
N LEU A 55 -0.25 6.90 13.94
CA LEU A 55 1.21 6.93 13.86
C LEU A 55 1.72 8.22 13.22
N ALA A 56 1.09 8.69 12.15
CA ALA A 56 1.47 9.93 11.48
C ALA A 56 1.35 11.14 12.41
N LYS A 57 0.26 11.23 13.18
CA LYS A 57 0.07 12.30 14.19
C LYS A 57 1.12 12.25 15.28
N TRP A 58 1.45 11.05 15.76
CA TRP A 58 2.49 10.89 16.78
C TRP A 58 3.87 11.26 16.24
N LEU A 59 4.21 10.84 15.02
CA LEU A 59 5.47 11.21 14.37
C LEU A 59 5.57 12.72 14.14
N ASP A 60 4.50 13.36 13.69
CA ASP A 60 4.45 14.82 13.44
C ASP A 60 4.69 15.65 14.72
N SER A 61 4.31 15.09 15.87
CA SER A 61 4.56 15.71 17.19
C SER A 61 5.93 15.37 17.78
N ASN A 62 6.73 14.49 17.16
CA ASN A 62 7.98 14.00 17.71
C ASN A 62 9.18 14.90 17.31
N SER A 63 9.92 15.40 18.29
CA SER A 63 11.06 16.30 18.07
C SER A 63 12.22 15.68 17.29
N ASN A 64 12.32 14.35 17.18
CA ASN A 64 13.34 13.67 16.40
C ASN A 64 12.96 13.51 14.92
N VAL A 65 11.75 13.86 14.56
CA VAL A 65 11.23 13.78 13.18
C VAL A 65 11.25 15.17 12.57
N SER A 66 11.83 15.30 11.39
CA SER A 66 11.92 16.57 10.66
C SER A 66 10.73 16.82 9.75
N SER A 67 10.11 15.78 9.23
CA SER A 67 8.91 15.89 8.38
C SER A 67 8.16 14.57 8.34
N VAL A 68 6.83 14.66 8.18
CA VAL A 68 5.94 13.52 7.94
C VAL A 68 5.17 13.78 6.66
N ASN A 69 5.12 12.79 5.78
CA ASN A 69 4.44 12.84 4.50
C ASN A 69 3.32 11.79 4.52
N TYR A 70 2.13 12.23 4.82
CA TYR A 70 0.93 11.40 4.88
C TYR A 70 -0.31 12.20 4.52
N PRO A 71 -1.00 11.89 3.42
CA PRO A 71 -2.12 12.68 2.93
C PRO A 71 -3.35 12.69 3.84
N GLY A 72 -3.33 11.96 4.95
CA GLY A 72 -4.33 12.01 6.00
C GLY A 72 -4.10 13.08 7.07
N LEU A 73 -2.95 13.74 7.08
CA LEU A 73 -2.69 14.90 7.93
C LEU A 73 -3.21 16.17 7.25
N GLU A 74 -3.89 17.03 8.01
CA GLU A 74 -4.38 18.30 7.48
C GLU A 74 -3.27 19.26 7.05
N SER A 75 -2.07 19.08 7.61
CA SER A 75 -0.84 19.80 7.27
C SER A 75 -0.21 19.35 5.95
N ASP A 76 -0.61 18.17 5.42
CA ASP A 76 -0.04 17.64 4.18
C ASP A 76 -0.56 18.42 2.95
N PRO A 77 0.32 18.84 2.02
CA PRO A 77 -0.06 19.61 0.84
C PRO A 77 -1.05 18.88 -0.09
N TYR A 78 -1.12 17.56 0.00
CA TYR A 78 -2.02 16.73 -0.80
C TYR A 78 -3.32 16.34 -0.09
N TYR A 79 -3.55 16.79 1.15
CA TYR A 79 -4.73 16.45 1.94
C TYR A 79 -6.05 16.73 1.20
N SER A 80 -6.20 17.92 0.61
CA SER A 80 -7.41 18.32 -0.12
C SER A 80 -7.66 17.44 -1.36
N SER A 81 -6.60 17.11 -2.09
CA SER A 81 -6.66 16.24 -3.26
C SER A 81 -7.00 14.80 -2.85
N ALA A 82 -6.35 14.28 -1.81
CA ALA A 82 -6.62 12.97 -1.28
C ALA A 82 -8.08 12.84 -0.80
N LYS A 83 -8.58 13.82 -0.07
CA LYS A 83 -9.98 13.87 0.37
C LYS A 83 -10.98 13.88 -0.79
N LYS A 84 -10.62 14.50 -1.92
CA LYS A 84 -11.45 14.52 -3.12
C LYS A 84 -11.54 13.16 -3.81
N TYR A 85 -10.43 12.42 -3.84
CA TYR A 85 -10.32 11.16 -4.60
C TYR A 85 -10.55 9.91 -3.77
N THR A 86 -10.56 10.01 -2.46
CA THR A 86 -10.90 8.89 -1.58
C THR A 86 -12.37 8.92 -1.19
N THR A 87 -12.90 7.76 -0.80
CA THR A 87 -14.31 7.61 -0.40
C THR A 87 -14.61 8.14 1.02
N GLY A 88 -13.67 8.84 1.65
CA GLY A 88 -13.79 9.32 3.03
C GLY A 88 -13.55 8.26 4.10
N ARG A 89 -13.24 7.00 3.71
CA ARG A 89 -12.93 5.90 4.64
C ARG A 89 -11.47 5.87 5.10
N GLY A 90 -10.70 6.89 4.73
CA GLY A 90 -9.30 7.06 5.08
C GLY A 90 -8.40 7.32 3.88
N MET A 91 -7.15 7.68 4.14
CA MET A 91 -6.19 8.16 3.14
C MET A 91 -5.10 7.12 2.82
N GLY A 92 -5.36 5.83 3.09
CA GLY A 92 -4.42 4.75 2.87
C GLY A 92 -3.54 4.44 4.09
N CYS A 93 -2.69 3.43 3.94
CA CYS A 93 -1.88 2.88 5.04
C CYS A 93 -0.37 3.14 4.88
N MET A 94 0.04 3.92 3.89
CA MET A 94 1.43 4.25 3.64
C MET A 94 1.74 5.65 4.12
N LEU A 95 2.78 5.80 4.92
CA LEU A 95 3.33 7.09 5.35
C LEU A 95 4.85 7.09 5.18
N MET A 96 5.42 8.26 5.01
CA MET A 96 6.86 8.47 5.00
C MET A 96 7.21 9.54 6.03
N PHE A 97 8.38 9.43 6.63
CA PHE A 97 8.90 10.46 7.53
C PHE A 97 10.42 10.56 7.43
N SER A 98 10.95 11.72 7.76
CA SER A 98 12.38 11.99 7.80
C SER A 98 12.83 12.21 9.23
N LEU A 99 13.97 11.64 9.59
CA LEU A 99 14.57 11.82 10.91
C LEU A 99 15.58 12.97 10.91
N ASN A 100 15.67 13.65 12.02
CA ASN A 100 16.76 14.59 12.26
C ASN A 100 18.10 13.83 12.29
N GLY A 101 19.16 14.43 11.71
CA GLY A 101 20.50 13.83 11.65
C GLY A 101 20.76 12.96 10.40
N GLY A 102 19.84 12.94 9.43
CA GLY A 102 20.06 12.43 8.09
C GLY A 102 20.19 10.91 7.99
N TYR A 103 20.92 10.46 6.96
CA TYR A 103 20.98 9.05 6.54
C TYR A 103 21.47 8.10 7.64
N GLU A 104 22.52 8.46 8.37
CA GLU A 104 23.09 7.59 9.41
C GLU A 104 22.10 7.30 10.55
N ASN A 105 21.33 8.31 10.95
CA ASN A 105 20.30 8.13 11.97
C ASN A 105 19.12 7.30 11.45
N ALA A 106 18.78 7.44 10.18
CA ALA A 106 17.75 6.59 9.55
C ALA A 106 18.17 5.13 9.51
N VAL A 107 19.44 4.82 9.18
CA VAL A 107 19.97 3.45 9.21
C VAL A 107 19.91 2.88 10.63
N LYS A 108 20.43 3.60 11.62
CA LYS A 108 20.38 3.18 13.03
C LYS A 108 18.94 2.92 13.52
N PHE A 109 18.02 3.77 13.09
CA PHE A 109 16.60 3.60 13.41
C PHE A 109 16.05 2.28 12.83
N ILE A 110 16.28 2.02 11.53
CA ILE A 110 15.81 0.80 10.87
C ILE A 110 16.43 -0.45 11.52
N ASP A 111 17.73 -0.44 11.79
CA ASP A 111 18.44 -1.57 12.40
C ASP A 111 17.99 -1.86 13.85
N SER A 112 17.44 -0.86 14.54
CA SER A 112 16.93 -0.99 15.91
C SER A 112 15.48 -1.47 16.00
N LEU A 113 14.76 -1.56 14.87
CA LEU A 113 13.36 -1.99 14.85
C LEU A 113 13.21 -3.44 15.31
N LYS A 114 12.26 -3.66 16.25
CA LYS A 114 11.92 -4.99 16.77
C LYS A 114 10.55 -5.46 16.31
N LEU A 115 9.59 -4.55 16.17
CA LEU A 115 8.22 -4.86 15.79
C LEU A 115 8.03 -4.85 14.28
N ALA A 116 8.64 -3.86 13.60
CA ALA A 116 8.52 -3.71 12.17
C ALA A 116 9.75 -4.31 11.46
N SER A 117 9.53 -5.02 10.37
CA SER A 117 10.59 -5.62 9.56
C SER A 117 10.94 -4.73 8.37
N HIS A 118 12.22 -4.64 8.03
CA HIS A 118 12.70 -3.93 6.84
C HIS A 118 12.41 -4.76 5.58
N LEU A 119 11.23 -4.64 5.01
CA LEU A 119 10.75 -5.43 3.88
C LEU A 119 10.03 -4.55 2.85
N ALA A 120 10.16 -4.91 1.58
CA ALA A 120 9.39 -4.31 0.48
C ALA A 120 7.99 -4.94 0.40
N ASN A 121 7.13 -4.67 1.38
CA ASN A 121 5.81 -5.28 1.47
C ASN A 121 4.75 -4.30 2.00
N VAL A 122 3.54 -4.38 1.45
CA VAL A 122 2.41 -3.54 1.85
C VAL A 122 1.25 -4.43 2.32
N GLY A 123 0.91 -4.32 3.60
CA GLY A 123 -0.26 -5.00 4.17
C GLY A 123 -0.20 -6.52 4.19
N CYS A 124 0.98 -7.12 4.12
CA CYS A 124 1.17 -8.56 4.18
C CYS A 124 1.06 -9.07 5.63
N LEU A 125 0.31 -10.15 5.82
CA LEU A 125 0.16 -10.80 7.12
C LEU A 125 1.27 -11.83 7.40
N LEU A 126 1.93 -12.36 6.36
CA LEU A 126 2.89 -13.47 6.48
C LEU A 126 4.22 -13.05 7.12
N TYR A 127 4.60 -11.77 6.99
CA TYR A 127 5.89 -11.26 7.50
C TYR A 127 5.80 -10.61 8.86
N THR A 128 4.67 -10.73 9.56
CA THR A 128 4.54 -10.32 10.97
C THR A 128 4.92 -11.43 11.94
N SER A 129 5.17 -12.64 11.44
CA SER A 129 5.71 -13.75 12.23
C SER A 129 7.23 -13.74 12.16
N PRO A 130 7.93 -14.05 13.27
CA PRO A 130 9.38 -14.22 13.24
C PRO A 130 9.76 -15.25 12.17
N SER A 131 10.72 -14.90 11.34
CA SER A 131 11.24 -15.84 10.34
C SER A 131 11.94 -17.00 11.06
N PRO A 132 11.79 -18.25 10.60
CA PRO A 132 12.54 -19.39 11.15
C PRO A 132 14.07 -19.28 10.94
N ARG A 133 14.56 -18.17 10.38
CA ARG A 133 15.97 -17.90 10.09
C ARG A 133 16.62 -16.93 11.09
N ASP A 134 15.87 -16.41 12.06
CA ASP A 134 16.38 -15.49 13.09
C ASP A 134 16.68 -16.24 14.40
#